data_32107cfb0bb7e59b21c37bc9182404da
#
_entry.id   32107cfb0bb7e59b21c37bc9182404da
#
_cell.length_a   1.000
_cell.length_b   1.000
_cell.length_c   1.000
_cell.angle_alpha   90.00
_cell.angle_beta   90.00
_cell.angle_gamma   90.00
#
_symmetry.space_group_name_H-M   'P 1'
#
loop_
_entity.id
_entity.type
_entity.pdbx_description
1 polymer ?
#
loop_
_entity_poly.entity_id
_entity_poly.type
_entity_poly.pdbx_seq_one_letter_code
_entity_poly.pdbx_strand_id
1 'polypeptide(L)'
;MTAATPQGLAPGPVPEARPAPAARLGRWHGRQLDPRRNGLNAVRLALAVLVLHAHTYYITGRGVGPHVDGENLGGWAVFGFFAISGYLITGSRWRNGLAPYLVHRVARIFPAFVVCLVVMVVAVGPVGYLALHGTLSGYLTTPTTPANFVFSNLFLHMNAYDIAGTPGDVPYPGAWNGSLWSLYYEFLCYLVVGLLALIGFFRRSVWALAGAWVLSVLGHAGWTHGVGTLLGGNSDAQLLLKLLPLFLGGALVERLRHRLPLHWAAAAVSVAGVAVAVWALDGWGAQLTAPLLAYALIWFGSVLPIPGLLRRHDVSYGIYIYAFPVQQLLAVAGASTLPLLVFDATALALTVPLAVASWLVVERPAMRWARRSTTPQRA
;
A
#
# COMPACT_ATOMS: atom_id res chain seq x y z
N MET A 1 9.03 -33.21 -79.71
CA MET A 1 8.10 -32.11 -79.20
C MET A 1 8.00 -32.29 -77.72
N THR A 2 8.82 -31.62 -76.96
CA THR A 2 8.83 -31.63 -75.49
C THR A 2 8.28 -30.29 -75.02
N ALA A 3 7.15 -30.33 -74.33
CA ALA A 3 6.45 -29.13 -73.77
C ALA A 3 7.17 -28.65 -72.50
N ALA A 4 7.54 -27.38 -72.48
CA ALA A 4 8.12 -26.74 -71.32
C ALA A 4 7.02 -26.27 -70.33
N THR A 5 7.18 -26.65 -69.06
CA THR A 5 6.32 -26.23 -67.95
C THR A 5 6.67 -24.79 -67.52
N PRO A 6 5.74 -23.87 -67.28
CA PRO A 6 6.07 -22.52 -66.83
C PRO A 6 6.41 -22.56 -65.35
N GLN A 7 7.58 -21.98 -64.99
CA GLN A 7 7.99 -21.73 -63.62
C GLN A 7 7.11 -20.63 -62.99
N GLY A 8 6.43 -20.99 -61.89
CA GLY A 8 5.67 -20.05 -61.07
C GLY A 8 6.62 -19.10 -60.31
N LEU A 9 6.42 -17.79 -60.50
CA LEU A 9 7.05 -16.73 -59.73
C LEU A 9 6.64 -16.82 -58.28
N ALA A 10 7.60 -16.93 -57.40
CA ALA A 10 7.39 -16.85 -55.94
C ALA A 10 6.84 -15.45 -55.56
N PRO A 11 5.85 -15.34 -54.67
CA PRO A 11 5.36 -14.04 -54.22
C PRO A 11 6.46 -13.30 -53.48
N GLY A 12 6.74 -12.05 -53.87
CA GLY A 12 7.68 -11.18 -53.23
C GLY A 12 7.27 -10.86 -51.79
N PRO A 13 8.22 -10.46 -50.92
CA PRO A 13 7.95 -10.15 -49.51
C PRO A 13 6.89 -9.06 -49.39
N VAL A 14 5.85 -9.36 -48.61
CA VAL A 14 4.79 -8.40 -48.25
C VAL A 14 5.46 -7.25 -47.47
N PRO A 15 5.28 -5.99 -47.84
CA PRO A 15 5.87 -4.87 -47.10
C PRO A 15 5.29 -4.87 -45.68
N GLU A 16 6.15 -4.99 -44.67
CA GLU A 16 5.77 -4.73 -43.30
C GLU A 16 5.17 -3.33 -43.18
N ALA A 17 3.89 -3.27 -42.82
CA ALA A 17 3.22 -2.00 -42.54
C ALA A 17 3.96 -1.28 -41.41
N ARG A 18 4.65 -0.18 -41.75
CA ARG A 18 5.26 0.71 -40.75
C ARG A 18 4.17 1.09 -39.77
N PRO A 19 4.39 0.92 -38.44
CA PRO A 19 3.44 1.40 -37.46
C PRO A 19 3.21 2.88 -37.69
N ALA A 20 1.95 3.28 -37.85
CA ALA A 20 1.56 4.67 -37.99
C ALA A 20 2.21 5.51 -36.88
N PRO A 21 2.78 6.69 -37.18
CA PRO A 21 3.35 7.56 -36.17
C PRO A 21 2.25 7.84 -35.13
N ALA A 22 2.53 7.50 -33.86
CA ALA A 22 1.63 7.80 -32.75
C ALA A 22 1.28 9.29 -32.86
N ALA A 23 0.02 9.59 -33.16
CA ALA A 23 -0.47 10.95 -33.29
C ALA A 23 0.03 11.73 -32.07
N ARG A 24 0.79 12.80 -32.29
CA ARG A 24 1.16 13.77 -31.26
C ARG A 24 -0.14 14.42 -30.83
N LEU A 25 -0.82 13.80 -29.87
CA LEU A 25 -1.97 14.40 -29.21
C LEU A 25 -1.52 15.76 -28.68
N GLY A 26 -2.22 16.81 -29.07
CA GLY A 26 -1.86 18.17 -28.75
C GLY A 26 -1.70 18.37 -27.24
N ARG A 27 -1.01 19.41 -26.80
CA ARG A 27 -0.67 19.74 -25.39
C ARG A 27 -1.84 19.67 -24.40
N TRP A 28 -3.07 19.62 -24.87
CA TRP A 28 -4.32 19.57 -24.09
C TRP A 28 -4.95 18.17 -23.94
N HIS A 29 -4.39 17.16 -24.63
CA HIS A 29 -4.87 15.79 -24.46
C HIS A 29 -4.06 15.11 -23.36
N GLY A 30 -4.72 14.77 -22.26
CA GLY A 30 -4.12 14.06 -21.13
C GLY A 30 -3.63 12.67 -21.51
N ARG A 31 -2.71 12.12 -20.70
CA ARG A 31 -2.14 10.79 -20.88
C ARG A 31 -2.99 9.76 -20.15
N GLN A 32 -2.93 8.51 -20.60
CA GLN A 32 -3.33 7.37 -19.78
C GLN A 32 -2.11 6.81 -19.05
N LEU A 33 -2.32 6.24 -17.86
CA LEU A 33 -1.25 5.55 -17.14
C LEU A 33 -0.82 4.32 -17.93
N ASP A 34 0.45 4.26 -18.33
CA ASP A 34 1.04 3.05 -18.91
C ASP A 34 1.21 1.99 -17.80
N PRO A 35 0.54 0.82 -17.87
CA PRO A 35 0.66 -0.21 -16.84
C PRO A 35 2.08 -0.77 -16.67
N ARG A 36 2.94 -0.65 -17.69
CA ARG A 36 4.30 -1.20 -17.70
C ARG A 36 5.38 -0.15 -17.46
N ARG A 37 5.07 1.13 -17.69
CA ARG A 37 6.05 2.25 -17.62
C ARG A 37 5.46 3.40 -16.82
N ASN A 38 5.37 3.21 -15.50
CA ASN A 38 4.88 4.24 -14.59
C ASN A 38 5.72 4.31 -13.31
N GLY A 39 5.59 5.40 -12.57
CA GLY A 39 6.29 5.74 -11.36
C GLY A 39 5.60 5.35 -10.06
N LEU A 40 4.55 4.54 -10.09
CA LEU A 40 3.79 4.22 -8.87
C LEU A 40 4.64 3.52 -7.80
N ASN A 41 5.62 2.70 -8.18
CA ASN A 41 6.54 2.11 -7.19
C ASN A 41 7.36 3.19 -6.46
N ALA A 42 7.78 4.26 -7.16
CA ALA A 42 8.50 5.37 -6.52
C ALA A 42 7.56 6.20 -5.63
N VAL A 43 6.31 6.42 -6.05
CA VAL A 43 5.31 7.07 -5.19
C VAL A 43 5.08 6.26 -3.92
N ARG A 44 4.89 4.95 -4.03
CA ARG A 44 4.73 4.05 -2.87
C ARG A 44 5.98 4.04 -1.97
N LEU A 45 7.16 4.08 -2.58
CA LEU A 45 8.42 4.19 -1.84
C LEU A 45 8.48 5.52 -1.05
N ALA A 46 8.14 6.64 -1.69
CA ALA A 46 8.08 7.94 -1.02
C ALA A 46 7.06 7.94 0.14
N LEU A 47 5.89 7.33 -0.05
CA LEU A 47 4.90 7.17 1.03
C LEU A 47 5.44 6.31 2.18
N ALA A 48 6.18 5.21 1.90
CA ALA A 48 6.79 4.38 2.94
C ALA A 48 7.88 5.14 3.73
N VAL A 49 8.68 5.96 3.06
CA VAL A 49 9.66 6.83 3.71
C VAL A 49 8.97 7.91 4.53
N LEU A 50 7.85 8.45 4.08
CA LEU A 50 7.06 9.42 4.84
C LEU A 50 6.46 8.79 6.10
N VAL A 51 6.03 7.53 6.06
CA VAL A 51 5.61 6.76 7.24
C VAL A 51 6.77 6.60 8.22
N LEU A 52 7.96 6.19 7.73
CA LEU A 52 9.17 6.09 8.55
C LEU A 52 9.46 7.43 9.25
N HIS A 53 9.48 8.54 8.51
CA HIS A 53 9.72 9.87 9.04
C HIS A 53 8.70 10.27 10.14
N ALA A 54 7.43 10.01 9.92
CA ALA A 54 6.39 10.27 10.91
C ALA A 54 6.58 9.45 12.19
N HIS A 55 6.99 8.19 12.06
CA HIS A 55 7.29 7.33 13.20
C HIS A 55 8.48 7.84 14.01
N THR A 56 9.48 8.44 13.38
CA THR A 56 10.66 8.99 14.08
C THR A 56 10.27 9.97 15.17
N TYR A 57 9.24 10.79 14.99
CA TYR A 57 8.83 11.77 15.99
C TYR A 57 8.51 11.12 17.33
N TYR A 58 7.61 10.15 17.37
CA TYR A 58 7.23 9.53 18.63
C TYR A 58 8.20 8.46 19.12
N ILE A 59 8.86 7.73 18.23
CA ILE A 59 9.90 6.76 18.62
C ILE A 59 11.10 7.46 19.28
N THR A 60 11.39 8.71 18.91
CA THR A 60 12.45 9.52 19.56
C THR A 60 11.91 10.42 20.67
N GLY A 61 10.64 10.32 21.05
CA GLY A 61 10.05 11.12 22.14
C GLY A 61 9.74 12.58 21.77
N ARG A 62 9.70 12.93 20.47
CA ARG A 62 9.43 14.29 19.99
C ARG A 62 7.96 14.56 19.68
N GLY A 63 7.04 13.76 20.24
CA GLY A 63 5.59 13.87 20.03
C GLY A 63 5.12 13.29 18.70
N VAL A 64 3.99 13.76 18.21
CA VAL A 64 3.32 13.21 17.00
C VAL A 64 3.83 13.79 15.68
N GLY A 65 4.67 14.82 15.75
CA GLY A 65 5.17 15.53 14.57
C GLY A 65 4.13 16.42 13.88
N PRO A 66 4.43 16.91 12.66
CA PRO A 66 3.49 17.69 11.88
C PRO A 66 2.21 16.90 11.59
N HIS A 67 1.07 17.53 11.84
CA HIS A 67 -0.26 16.91 11.63
C HIS A 67 -1.23 17.92 11.03
N VAL A 68 -2.17 17.42 10.24
CA VAL A 68 -3.23 18.18 9.60
C VAL A 68 -4.50 17.35 9.68
N ASP A 69 -5.60 17.95 10.10
CA ASP A 69 -6.91 17.32 10.19
C ASP A 69 -6.92 16.02 11.04
N GLY A 70 -6.23 16.09 12.21
CA GLY A 70 -6.11 14.95 13.13
C GLY A 70 -5.14 13.84 12.69
N GLU A 71 -4.53 13.95 11.50
CA GLU A 71 -3.58 12.97 10.97
C GLU A 71 -2.17 13.52 10.89
N ASN A 72 -1.19 12.71 11.34
CA ASN A 72 0.21 13.01 11.10
C ASN A 72 0.62 12.65 9.66
N LEU A 73 1.86 12.95 9.29
CA LEU A 73 2.38 12.63 7.95
C LEU A 73 2.29 11.14 7.59
N GLY A 74 2.40 10.25 8.59
CA GLY A 74 2.25 8.80 8.41
C GLY A 74 0.81 8.40 8.08
N GLY A 75 -0.17 8.99 8.74
CA GLY A 75 -1.59 8.80 8.44
C GLY A 75 -1.93 9.26 7.02
N TRP A 76 -1.43 10.43 6.60
CA TRP A 76 -1.57 10.92 5.23
C TRP A 76 -0.90 9.99 4.19
N ALA A 77 0.26 9.42 4.53
CA ALA A 77 0.91 8.44 3.66
C ALA A 77 0.09 7.14 3.54
N VAL A 78 -0.52 6.67 4.64
CA VAL A 78 -1.46 5.54 4.62
C VAL A 78 -2.67 5.85 3.74
N PHE A 79 -3.24 7.06 3.80
CA PHE A 79 -4.31 7.49 2.90
C PHE A 79 -3.90 7.38 1.43
N GLY A 80 -2.67 7.82 1.11
CA GLY A 80 -2.10 7.66 -0.23
C GLY A 80 -1.95 6.20 -0.66
N PHE A 81 -1.51 5.31 0.24
CA PHE A 81 -1.42 3.88 -0.03
C PHE A 81 -2.80 3.28 -0.34
N PHE A 82 -3.83 3.60 0.44
CA PHE A 82 -5.18 3.10 0.21
C PHE A 82 -5.76 3.61 -1.12
N ALA A 83 -5.52 4.88 -1.48
CA ALA A 83 -5.96 5.45 -2.74
C ALA A 83 -5.29 4.76 -3.95
N ILE A 84 -3.97 4.55 -3.92
CA ILE A 84 -3.23 3.83 -4.98
C ILE A 84 -3.66 2.36 -5.03
N SER A 85 -3.79 1.70 -3.88
CA SER A 85 -4.24 0.32 -3.79
C SER A 85 -5.64 0.16 -4.38
N GLY A 86 -6.58 1.05 -4.06
CA GLY A 86 -7.92 1.06 -4.63
C GLY A 86 -7.92 1.09 -6.16
N TYR A 87 -7.09 1.94 -6.76
CA TYR A 87 -6.92 1.99 -8.22
C TYR A 87 -6.35 0.69 -8.79
N LEU A 88 -5.23 0.21 -8.28
CA LEU A 88 -4.54 -0.96 -8.83
C LEU A 88 -5.34 -2.27 -8.63
N ILE A 89 -5.95 -2.42 -7.47
CA ILE A 89 -6.65 -3.63 -7.05
C ILE A 89 -7.98 -3.78 -7.77
N THR A 90 -8.73 -2.70 -7.94
CA THR A 90 -9.98 -2.71 -8.70
C THR A 90 -9.72 -3.12 -10.15
N GLY A 91 -8.72 -2.54 -10.82
CA GLY A 91 -8.35 -2.95 -12.15
C GLY A 91 -7.92 -4.42 -12.26
N SER A 92 -7.24 -4.95 -11.24
CA SER A 92 -6.92 -6.38 -11.16
C SER A 92 -8.16 -7.26 -11.03
N ARG A 93 -9.10 -6.89 -10.13
CA ARG A 93 -10.31 -7.66 -9.86
C ARG A 93 -11.25 -7.74 -11.04
N TRP A 94 -11.37 -6.66 -11.82
CA TRP A 94 -12.23 -6.64 -13.01
C TRP A 94 -11.69 -7.52 -14.15
N ARG A 95 -10.39 -7.76 -14.17
CA ARG A 95 -9.75 -8.65 -15.18
C ARG A 95 -9.66 -10.12 -14.75
N ASN A 96 -9.82 -10.43 -13.47
CA ASN A 96 -9.62 -11.77 -12.93
C ASN A 96 -10.86 -12.27 -12.18
N GLY A 97 -11.07 -13.59 -12.14
CA GLY A 97 -12.03 -14.23 -11.25
C GLY A 97 -11.68 -13.99 -9.78
N LEU A 98 -12.62 -14.29 -8.87
CA LEU A 98 -12.43 -14.04 -7.43
C LEU A 98 -11.25 -14.85 -6.86
N ALA A 99 -11.15 -16.15 -7.15
CA ALA A 99 -10.13 -17.02 -6.59
C ALA A 99 -8.70 -16.60 -7.04
N PRO A 100 -8.39 -16.41 -8.34
CA PRO A 100 -7.09 -15.87 -8.75
C PRO A 100 -6.78 -14.49 -8.14
N TYR A 101 -7.80 -13.64 -8.05
CA TYR A 101 -7.64 -12.34 -7.41
C TYR A 101 -7.20 -12.46 -5.95
N LEU A 102 -7.89 -13.29 -5.14
CA LEU A 102 -7.55 -13.49 -3.72
C LEU A 102 -6.17 -14.13 -3.54
N VAL A 103 -5.83 -15.14 -4.35
CA VAL A 103 -4.49 -15.77 -4.33
C VAL A 103 -3.39 -14.73 -4.54
N HIS A 104 -3.58 -13.81 -5.50
CA HIS A 104 -2.60 -12.73 -5.72
C HIS A 104 -2.51 -11.75 -4.54
N ARG A 105 -3.61 -11.49 -3.83
CA ARG A 105 -3.61 -10.58 -2.66
C ARG A 105 -2.96 -11.24 -1.46
N VAL A 106 -3.30 -12.48 -1.16
CA VAL A 106 -2.65 -13.28 -0.12
C VAL A 106 -1.15 -13.37 -0.37
N ALA A 107 -0.74 -13.76 -1.58
CA ALA A 107 0.68 -13.87 -1.93
C ALA A 107 1.44 -12.52 -1.87
N ARG A 108 0.75 -11.40 -1.96
CA ARG A 108 1.35 -10.05 -1.85
C ARG A 108 1.62 -9.63 -0.43
N ILE A 109 0.76 -9.99 0.53
CA ILE A 109 0.82 -9.49 1.92
C ILE A 109 1.37 -10.55 2.86
N PHE A 110 0.72 -11.73 2.94
CA PHE A 110 0.94 -12.68 4.02
C PHE A 110 2.36 -13.24 4.12
N PRO A 111 3.06 -13.64 3.02
CA PRO A 111 4.38 -14.26 3.18
C PRO A 111 5.39 -13.35 3.86
N ALA A 112 5.51 -12.09 3.43
CA ALA A 112 6.46 -11.17 4.02
C ALA A 112 5.99 -10.67 5.40
N PHE A 113 4.68 -10.55 5.64
CA PHE A 113 4.13 -10.26 6.95
C PHE A 113 4.49 -11.34 7.97
N VAL A 114 4.26 -12.63 7.66
CA VAL A 114 4.61 -13.74 8.56
C VAL A 114 6.12 -13.81 8.80
N VAL A 115 6.93 -13.64 7.76
CA VAL A 115 8.39 -13.58 7.92
C VAL A 115 8.80 -12.41 8.81
N CYS A 116 8.14 -11.25 8.68
CA CYS A 116 8.40 -10.10 9.56
C CYS A 116 8.08 -10.45 11.03
N LEU A 117 6.94 -11.07 11.33
CA LEU A 117 6.61 -11.52 12.68
C LEU A 117 7.67 -12.47 13.24
N VAL A 118 8.13 -13.42 12.43
CA VAL A 118 9.20 -14.37 12.82
C VAL A 118 10.52 -13.64 13.08
N VAL A 119 10.94 -12.72 12.20
CA VAL A 119 12.15 -11.91 12.39
C VAL A 119 12.06 -11.12 13.69
N MET A 120 10.89 -10.58 14.02
CA MET A 120 10.71 -9.82 15.25
C MET A 120 10.91 -10.69 16.50
N VAL A 121 10.38 -11.91 16.54
CA VAL A 121 10.55 -12.79 17.72
C VAL A 121 11.90 -13.47 17.80
N VAL A 122 12.60 -13.67 16.66
CA VAL A 122 13.88 -14.39 16.62
C VAL A 122 15.07 -13.45 16.70
N ALA A 123 14.96 -12.23 16.18
CA ALA A 123 16.08 -11.29 16.11
C ALA A 123 15.82 -10.02 16.93
N VAL A 124 14.70 -9.33 16.70
CA VAL A 124 14.43 -8.00 17.29
C VAL A 124 14.12 -8.11 18.79
N GLY A 125 13.17 -8.98 19.15
CA GLY A 125 12.74 -9.19 20.54
C GLY A 125 13.88 -9.64 21.48
N PRO A 126 14.71 -10.65 21.10
CA PRO A 126 15.87 -11.04 21.92
C PRO A 126 16.86 -9.91 22.18
N VAL A 127 17.13 -9.06 21.16
CA VAL A 127 18.02 -7.89 21.33
C VAL A 127 17.42 -6.91 22.34
N GLY A 128 16.13 -6.59 22.22
CA GLY A 128 15.47 -5.70 23.17
C GLY A 128 15.36 -6.29 24.57
N TYR A 129 15.09 -7.59 24.67
CA TYR A 129 15.02 -8.28 25.96
C TYR A 129 16.38 -8.34 26.66
N LEU A 130 17.43 -8.66 25.91
CA LEU A 130 18.81 -8.65 26.43
C LEU A 130 19.23 -7.24 26.88
N ALA A 131 18.91 -6.21 26.12
CA ALA A 131 19.23 -4.83 26.48
C ALA A 131 18.52 -4.38 27.75
N LEU A 132 17.28 -4.84 27.98
CA LEU A 132 16.50 -4.47 29.16
C LEU A 132 16.87 -5.29 30.41
N HIS A 133 17.12 -6.59 30.27
CA HIS A 133 17.29 -7.52 31.38
C HIS A 133 18.72 -8.03 31.58
N GLY A 134 19.64 -7.75 30.67
CA GLY A 134 21.01 -8.24 30.71
C GLY A 134 21.17 -9.76 30.46
N THR A 135 20.07 -10.50 30.29
CA THR A 135 20.04 -11.95 30.04
C THR A 135 18.86 -12.32 29.18
N LEU A 136 18.92 -13.46 28.49
CA LEU A 136 17.79 -14.05 27.77
C LEU A 136 16.95 -15.03 28.63
N SER A 137 17.32 -15.25 29.89
CA SER A 137 16.56 -16.08 30.80
C SER A 137 15.16 -15.50 31.00
N GLY A 138 14.12 -16.31 30.77
CA GLY A 138 12.72 -15.88 30.86
C GLY A 138 12.11 -15.32 29.57
N TYR A 139 12.87 -15.07 28.51
CA TYR A 139 12.34 -14.51 27.26
C TYR A 139 11.17 -15.32 26.69
N LEU A 140 11.20 -16.64 26.82
CA LEU A 140 10.16 -17.54 26.29
C LEU A 140 8.98 -17.76 27.26
N THR A 141 9.08 -17.31 28.52
CA THR A 141 8.12 -17.62 29.60
C THR A 141 7.40 -16.40 30.17
N THR A 142 7.58 -15.22 29.55
CA THR A 142 6.90 -13.98 29.94
C THR A 142 5.41 -14.03 29.58
N PRO A 143 4.53 -13.17 30.15
CA PRO A 143 3.11 -13.12 29.79
C PRO A 143 2.85 -12.91 28.31
N THR A 144 3.60 -12.02 27.63
CA THR A 144 3.54 -11.86 26.18
C THR A 144 4.67 -12.65 25.55
N THR A 145 4.50 -13.96 25.46
CA THR A 145 5.53 -14.82 24.88
C THR A 145 5.77 -14.52 23.39
N PRO A 146 6.96 -14.78 22.85
CA PRO A 146 7.23 -14.72 21.41
C PRO A 146 6.22 -15.53 20.57
N ALA A 147 5.81 -16.70 21.06
CA ALA A 147 4.78 -17.51 20.42
C ALA A 147 3.42 -16.79 20.40
N ASN A 148 3.01 -16.22 21.55
CA ASN A 148 1.77 -15.45 21.62
C ASN A 148 1.77 -14.28 20.63
N PHE A 149 2.89 -13.53 20.55
CA PHE A 149 3.03 -12.44 19.58
C PHE A 149 2.79 -12.89 18.14
N VAL A 150 3.36 -14.03 17.72
CA VAL A 150 3.17 -14.54 16.35
C VAL A 150 1.73 -14.98 16.13
N PHE A 151 1.19 -15.84 17.01
CA PHE A 151 -0.13 -16.47 16.80
C PHE A 151 -1.28 -15.46 16.93
N SER A 152 -1.18 -14.49 17.85
CA SER A 152 -2.20 -13.45 18.02
C SER A 152 -2.31 -12.52 16.82
N ASN A 153 -1.23 -12.36 16.07
CA ASN A 153 -1.14 -11.41 14.94
C ASN A 153 -1.24 -12.09 13.56
N LEU A 154 -1.31 -13.41 13.49
CA LEU A 154 -1.16 -14.19 12.25
C LEU A 154 -2.16 -13.80 11.15
N PHE A 155 -3.34 -13.30 11.51
CA PHE A 155 -4.39 -12.89 10.57
C PHE A 155 -4.40 -11.39 10.25
N LEU A 156 -3.25 -10.72 10.31
CA LEU A 156 -3.04 -9.30 10.05
C LEU A 156 -3.61 -8.35 11.12
N HIS A 157 -4.55 -8.79 11.94
CA HIS A 157 -5.08 -8.02 13.06
C HIS A 157 -4.05 -8.02 14.20
N MET A 158 -3.60 -6.81 14.57
CA MET A 158 -2.58 -6.66 15.62
C MET A 158 -3.23 -6.66 16.99
N ASN A 159 -3.08 -7.79 17.71
CA ASN A 159 -3.57 -7.98 19.08
C ASN A 159 -2.46 -7.88 20.13
N ALA A 160 -1.21 -8.08 19.72
CA ALA A 160 -0.03 -7.95 20.56
C ALA A 160 1.01 -7.07 19.85
N TYR A 161 1.55 -6.07 20.55
CA TYR A 161 2.55 -5.14 20.01
C TYR A 161 3.91 -5.31 20.67
N ASP A 162 3.96 -5.76 21.92
CA ASP A 162 5.17 -6.07 22.66
C ASP A 162 5.58 -7.55 22.50
N ILE A 163 6.84 -7.84 22.76
CA ILE A 163 7.38 -9.20 22.84
C ILE A 163 8.11 -9.32 24.17
N ALA A 164 7.64 -10.18 25.04
CA ALA A 164 8.26 -10.41 26.36
C ALA A 164 8.40 -9.12 27.21
N GLY A 165 7.43 -8.20 27.13
CA GLY A 165 7.45 -6.92 27.83
C GLY A 165 8.39 -5.89 27.22
N THR A 166 8.93 -6.13 26.03
CA THR A 166 9.83 -5.21 25.33
C THR A 166 9.21 -4.64 24.06
N PRO A 167 9.67 -3.45 23.56
CA PRO A 167 10.68 -2.56 24.12
C PRO A 167 10.16 -1.83 25.38
N GLY A 168 10.97 -1.76 26.45
CA GLY A 168 10.56 -1.16 27.72
C GLY A 168 11.16 0.22 27.95
N ASP A 169 12.50 0.30 28.02
CA ASP A 169 13.23 1.54 28.36
C ASP A 169 13.58 2.33 27.07
N VAL A 170 12.55 2.83 26.41
CA VAL A 170 12.65 3.65 25.19
C VAL A 170 11.56 4.73 25.22
N PRO A 171 11.68 5.84 24.47
CA PRO A 171 10.67 6.90 24.45
C PRO A 171 9.29 6.46 23.98
N TYR A 172 9.20 5.40 23.18
CA TYR A 172 7.94 4.79 22.73
C TYR A 172 7.90 3.30 23.11
N PRO A 173 7.55 2.96 24.36
CA PRO A 173 7.58 1.60 24.85
C PRO A 173 6.38 0.77 24.40
N GLY A 174 6.45 -0.56 24.56
CA GLY A 174 5.33 -1.49 24.41
C GLY A 174 4.96 -1.84 22.98
N ALA A 175 5.67 -1.35 21.96
CA ALA A 175 5.38 -1.70 20.58
C ALA A 175 6.64 -1.88 19.74
N TRP A 176 6.87 -3.11 19.27
CA TRP A 176 7.96 -3.37 18.31
C TRP A 176 7.61 -2.99 16.88
N ASN A 177 6.33 -2.98 16.51
CA ASN A 177 5.92 -2.60 15.16
C ASN A 177 4.53 -1.96 15.15
N GLY A 178 4.50 -0.65 15.15
CA GLY A 178 3.29 0.16 15.03
C GLY A 178 2.83 0.41 13.59
N SER A 179 3.45 -0.22 12.56
CA SER A 179 3.05 -0.02 11.16
C SER A 179 2.03 -1.06 10.68
N LEU A 180 2.02 -2.26 11.27
CA LEU A 180 1.34 -3.43 10.71
C LEU A 180 -0.19 -3.37 10.76
N TRP A 181 -0.77 -2.53 11.64
CA TRP A 181 -2.22 -2.45 11.86
C TRP A 181 -3.02 -2.17 10.58
N SER A 182 -2.48 -1.35 9.68
CA SER A 182 -3.19 -0.92 8.48
C SER A 182 -3.36 -2.03 7.44
N LEU A 183 -2.51 -3.08 7.48
CA LEU A 183 -2.56 -4.21 6.55
C LEU A 183 -3.86 -5.01 6.69
N TYR A 184 -4.40 -5.10 7.92
CA TYR A 184 -5.69 -5.72 8.17
C TYR A 184 -6.81 -4.99 7.39
N TYR A 185 -6.88 -3.68 7.50
CA TYR A 185 -7.88 -2.87 6.82
C TYR A 185 -7.66 -2.83 5.30
N GLU A 186 -6.41 -2.85 4.84
CA GLU A 186 -6.11 -2.98 3.41
C GLU A 186 -6.65 -4.31 2.88
N PHE A 187 -6.45 -5.40 3.61
CA PHE A 187 -6.97 -6.71 3.23
C PHE A 187 -8.51 -6.76 3.27
N LEU A 188 -9.14 -6.14 4.26
CA LEU A 188 -10.62 -5.99 4.29
C LEU A 188 -11.12 -5.21 3.07
N CYS A 189 -10.46 -4.13 2.67
CA CYS A 189 -10.80 -3.40 1.43
C CYS A 189 -10.66 -4.29 0.20
N TYR A 190 -9.69 -5.20 0.15
CA TYR A 190 -9.59 -6.19 -0.92
C TYR A 190 -10.81 -7.12 -0.94
N LEU A 191 -11.26 -7.59 0.22
CA LEU A 191 -12.46 -8.42 0.32
C LEU A 191 -13.71 -7.64 -0.11
N VAL A 192 -13.89 -6.40 0.34
CA VAL A 192 -15.02 -5.55 -0.06
C VAL A 192 -15.09 -5.40 -1.58
N VAL A 193 -14.00 -4.98 -2.24
CA VAL A 193 -13.98 -4.85 -3.71
C VAL A 193 -14.12 -6.21 -4.40
N GLY A 194 -13.54 -7.26 -3.83
CA GLY A 194 -13.69 -8.64 -4.29
C GLY A 194 -15.15 -9.09 -4.35
N LEU A 195 -15.91 -8.81 -3.29
CA LEU A 195 -17.33 -9.16 -3.13
C LEU A 195 -18.23 -8.24 -3.97
N LEU A 196 -18.03 -6.92 -3.94
CA LEU A 196 -18.79 -5.98 -4.78
C LEU A 196 -18.73 -6.38 -6.27
N ALA A 197 -17.58 -6.84 -6.72
CA ALA A 197 -17.42 -7.29 -8.09
C ALA A 197 -18.13 -8.64 -8.43
N LEU A 198 -18.70 -9.37 -7.46
CA LEU A 198 -19.59 -10.51 -7.73
C LEU A 198 -20.98 -10.03 -8.19
N ILE A 199 -21.39 -8.86 -7.73
CA ILE A 199 -22.68 -8.28 -8.04
C ILE A 199 -22.58 -7.59 -9.41
N GLY A 200 -23.33 -8.07 -10.40
CA GLY A 200 -23.30 -7.58 -11.79
C GLY A 200 -23.53 -6.06 -11.91
N PHE A 201 -24.33 -5.47 -11.02
CA PHE A 201 -24.59 -4.05 -10.96
C PHE A 201 -23.31 -3.23 -10.73
N PHE A 202 -22.46 -3.60 -9.76
CA PHE A 202 -21.17 -2.93 -9.51
C PHE A 202 -20.17 -3.11 -10.65
N ARG A 203 -20.24 -4.21 -11.40
CA ARG A 203 -19.38 -4.41 -12.57
C ARG A 203 -19.78 -3.54 -13.76
N ARG A 204 -21.06 -3.24 -13.91
CA ARG A 204 -21.60 -2.51 -15.08
C ARG A 204 -21.74 -1.02 -14.84
N SER A 205 -22.06 -0.60 -13.63
CA SER A 205 -22.35 0.79 -13.29
C SER A 205 -21.26 1.42 -12.44
N VAL A 206 -20.72 2.55 -12.89
CA VAL A 206 -19.84 3.40 -12.06
C VAL A 206 -20.62 4.06 -10.92
N TRP A 207 -21.91 4.32 -11.12
CA TRP A 207 -22.78 4.94 -10.12
C TRP A 207 -23.00 4.03 -8.91
N ALA A 208 -23.02 2.70 -9.10
CA ALA A 208 -23.07 1.76 -7.98
C ALA A 208 -21.85 1.90 -7.08
N LEU A 209 -20.65 1.96 -7.69
CA LEU A 209 -19.42 2.16 -6.94
C LEU A 209 -19.34 3.55 -6.30
N ALA A 210 -19.83 4.58 -6.99
CA ALA A 210 -19.95 5.93 -6.43
C ALA A 210 -20.89 5.96 -5.21
N GLY A 211 -22.03 5.26 -5.28
CA GLY A 211 -22.95 5.09 -4.15
C GLY A 211 -22.28 4.41 -2.95
N ALA A 212 -21.53 3.32 -3.19
CA ALA A 212 -20.78 2.64 -2.13
C ALA A 212 -19.70 3.56 -1.51
N TRP A 213 -19.00 4.35 -2.33
CA TRP A 213 -18.06 5.35 -1.85
C TRP A 213 -18.76 6.42 -1.01
N VAL A 214 -19.86 7.02 -1.48
CA VAL A 214 -20.65 8.01 -0.72
C VAL A 214 -21.11 7.43 0.61
N LEU A 215 -21.66 6.22 0.62
CA LEU A 215 -22.10 5.56 1.85
C LEU A 215 -20.93 5.35 2.83
N SER A 216 -19.75 5.01 2.34
CA SER A 216 -18.56 4.88 3.21
C SER A 216 -18.07 6.22 3.77
N VAL A 217 -18.17 7.31 2.98
CA VAL A 217 -17.87 8.67 3.46
C VAL A 217 -18.89 9.09 4.53
N LEU A 218 -20.19 8.90 4.27
CA LEU A 218 -21.25 9.22 5.24
C LEU A 218 -21.12 8.39 6.52
N GLY A 219 -20.73 7.11 6.41
CA GLY A 219 -20.44 6.25 7.55
C GLY A 219 -19.31 6.79 8.41
N HIS A 220 -18.23 7.28 7.79
CA HIS A 220 -17.12 7.89 8.51
C HIS A 220 -17.51 9.24 9.12
N ALA A 221 -18.05 10.16 8.33
CA ALA A 221 -18.48 11.48 8.81
C ALA A 221 -19.56 11.40 9.89
N GLY A 222 -20.45 10.41 9.80
CA GLY A 222 -21.52 10.16 10.77
C GLY A 222 -21.07 9.40 12.03
N TRP A 223 -19.79 9.03 12.17
CA TRP A 223 -19.34 8.19 13.28
C TRP A 223 -19.71 8.77 14.65
N THR A 224 -19.41 10.04 14.89
CA THR A 224 -19.73 10.76 16.12
C THR A 224 -21.21 11.17 16.22
N HIS A 225 -21.95 11.09 15.11
CA HIS A 225 -23.36 11.47 15.00
C HIS A 225 -24.33 10.26 15.03
N GLY A 226 -23.91 9.14 15.60
CA GLY A 226 -24.76 7.98 15.85
C GLY A 226 -24.37 6.71 15.12
N VAL A 227 -23.58 6.76 14.04
CA VAL A 227 -23.09 5.55 13.35
C VAL A 227 -22.22 4.69 14.29
N GLY A 228 -21.36 5.33 15.09
CA GLY A 228 -20.55 4.66 16.09
C GLY A 228 -21.42 3.94 17.14
N THR A 229 -22.49 4.55 17.61
CA THR A 229 -23.44 3.93 18.55
C THR A 229 -24.15 2.73 17.92
N LEU A 230 -24.60 2.84 16.68
CA LEU A 230 -25.22 1.73 15.94
C LEU A 230 -24.26 0.53 15.75
N LEU A 231 -22.96 0.79 15.63
CA LEU A 231 -21.93 -0.23 15.48
C LEU A 231 -21.28 -0.62 16.81
N GLY A 232 -21.89 -0.28 17.95
CA GLY A 232 -21.41 -0.66 19.28
C GLY A 232 -20.08 -0.05 19.68
N GLY A 233 -19.67 1.07 19.08
CA GLY A 233 -18.38 1.72 19.33
C GLY A 233 -17.17 0.91 18.84
N ASN A 234 -17.38 -0.06 17.94
CA ASN A 234 -16.33 -0.96 17.48
C ASN A 234 -15.20 -0.21 16.75
N SER A 235 -14.00 -0.23 17.29
CA SER A 235 -12.83 0.47 16.76
C SER A 235 -12.40 -0.02 15.38
N ASP A 236 -12.58 -1.30 15.08
CA ASP A 236 -12.24 -1.85 13.76
C ASP A 236 -13.20 -1.33 12.69
N ALA A 237 -14.50 -1.22 13.02
CA ALA A 237 -15.48 -0.61 12.13
C ALA A 237 -15.16 0.87 11.88
N GLN A 238 -14.74 1.61 12.92
CA GLN A 238 -14.32 3.00 12.79
C GLN A 238 -13.14 3.16 11.84
N LEU A 239 -12.09 2.38 12.04
CA LEU A 239 -10.89 2.42 11.20
C LEU A 239 -11.18 1.97 9.77
N LEU A 240 -12.03 0.95 9.60
CA LEU A 240 -12.46 0.54 8.26
C LEU A 240 -13.23 1.65 7.55
N LEU A 241 -14.19 2.30 8.21
CA LEU A 241 -14.95 3.42 7.65
C LEU A 241 -14.07 4.64 7.38
N LYS A 242 -12.98 4.85 8.12
CA LYS A 242 -11.99 5.89 7.87
C LYS A 242 -11.18 5.64 6.59
N LEU A 243 -10.82 4.38 6.32
CA LEU A 243 -9.89 4.01 5.25
C LEU A 243 -10.57 3.55 3.96
N LEU A 244 -11.76 2.94 4.06
CA LEU A 244 -12.51 2.43 2.92
C LEU A 244 -12.86 3.51 1.87
N PRO A 245 -13.26 4.75 2.24
CA PRO A 245 -13.53 5.80 1.26
C PRO A 245 -12.33 6.11 0.37
N LEU A 246 -11.11 6.09 0.94
CA LEU A 246 -9.86 6.33 0.21
C LEU A 246 -9.61 5.23 -0.82
N PHE A 247 -9.84 3.98 -0.42
CA PHE A 247 -9.73 2.84 -1.32
C PHE A 247 -10.78 2.88 -2.45
N LEU A 248 -12.04 3.15 -2.11
CA LEU A 248 -13.11 3.26 -3.10
C LEU A 248 -12.95 4.48 -4.00
N GLY A 249 -12.38 5.58 -3.50
CA GLY A 249 -11.98 6.73 -4.31
C GLY A 249 -10.97 6.34 -5.41
N GLY A 250 -9.95 5.57 -5.06
CA GLY A 250 -9.01 4.99 -6.03
C GLY A 250 -9.69 4.05 -7.03
N ALA A 251 -10.64 3.23 -6.55
CA ALA A 251 -11.45 2.35 -7.39
C ALA A 251 -12.30 3.11 -8.41
N LEU A 252 -12.87 4.25 -8.02
CA LEU A 252 -13.62 5.14 -8.93
C LEU A 252 -12.73 5.71 -10.04
N VAL A 253 -11.53 6.18 -9.70
CA VAL A 253 -10.58 6.69 -10.70
C VAL A 253 -10.20 5.59 -11.71
N GLU A 254 -10.01 4.36 -11.24
CA GLU A 254 -9.77 3.21 -12.14
C GLU A 254 -10.94 2.98 -13.10
N ARG A 255 -12.18 3.00 -12.60
CA ARG A 255 -13.38 2.81 -13.44
C ARG A 255 -13.56 3.90 -14.47
N LEU A 256 -13.12 5.10 -14.15
CA LEU A 256 -13.21 6.28 -15.02
C LEU A 256 -11.94 6.51 -15.86
N ARG A 257 -10.91 5.68 -15.75
CA ARG A 257 -9.58 5.89 -16.37
C ARG A 257 -9.61 6.20 -17.87
N HIS A 258 -10.60 5.65 -18.60
CA HIS A 258 -10.74 5.91 -20.03
C HIS A 258 -11.46 7.23 -20.35
N ARG A 259 -12.16 7.83 -19.36
CA ARG A 259 -12.89 9.10 -19.45
C ARG A 259 -12.14 10.25 -18.79
N LEU A 260 -11.20 9.93 -17.88
CA LEU A 260 -10.39 10.90 -17.13
C LEU A 260 -8.92 10.83 -17.60
N PRO A 261 -8.55 11.53 -18.65
CA PRO A 261 -7.14 11.62 -19.05
C PRO A 261 -6.32 12.32 -17.97
N LEU A 262 -5.11 11.82 -17.71
CA LEU A 262 -4.21 12.39 -16.71
C LEU A 262 -3.58 13.68 -17.24
N HIS A 263 -3.91 14.81 -16.63
CA HIS A 263 -3.45 16.14 -17.00
C HIS A 263 -2.97 16.92 -15.77
N TRP A 264 -1.89 17.69 -15.91
CA TRP A 264 -1.29 18.42 -14.78
C TRP A 264 -2.25 19.42 -14.12
N ALA A 265 -3.04 20.15 -14.92
CA ALA A 265 -3.99 21.13 -14.39
C ALA A 265 -5.10 20.46 -13.57
N ALA A 266 -5.62 19.29 -14.04
CA ALA A 266 -6.58 18.52 -13.27
C ALA A 266 -5.96 17.96 -11.99
N ALA A 267 -4.68 17.58 -12.01
CA ALA A 267 -3.97 17.15 -10.81
C ALA A 267 -3.78 18.33 -9.83
N ALA A 268 -3.43 19.52 -10.32
CA ALA A 268 -3.33 20.73 -9.49
C ALA A 268 -4.68 21.09 -8.85
N VAL A 269 -5.77 21.08 -9.64
CA VAL A 269 -7.14 21.29 -9.12
C VAL A 269 -7.51 20.21 -8.10
N SER A 270 -7.10 18.96 -8.33
CA SER A 270 -7.34 17.87 -7.38
C SER A 270 -6.62 18.10 -6.05
N VAL A 271 -5.35 18.51 -6.08
CA VAL A 271 -4.59 18.85 -4.86
C VAL A 271 -5.24 20.03 -4.14
N ALA A 272 -5.59 21.09 -4.86
CA ALA A 272 -6.27 22.25 -4.28
C ALA A 272 -7.62 21.87 -3.67
N GLY A 273 -8.41 21.02 -4.35
CA GLY A 273 -9.69 20.51 -3.84
C GLY A 273 -9.53 19.68 -2.56
N VAL A 274 -8.51 18.82 -2.48
CA VAL A 274 -8.17 18.10 -1.24
C VAL A 274 -7.82 19.09 -0.13
N ALA A 275 -6.93 20.05 -0.39
CA ALA A 275 -6.51 21.04 0.61
C ALA A 275 -7.68 21.87 1.14
N VAL A 276 -8.56 22.34 0.26
CA VAL A 276 -9.78 23.10 0.65
C VAL A 276 -10.72 22.24 1.47
N ALA A 277 -10.98 20.98 1.07
CA ALA A 277 -11.88 20.11 1.81
C ALA A 277 -11.33 19.75 3.20
N VAL A 278 -10.04 19.48 3.31
CA VAL A 278 -9.35 19.21 4.57
C VAL A 278 -9.37 20.43 5.49
N TRP A 279 -9.25 21.64 4.92
CA TRP A 279 -9.38 22.87 5.71
C TRP A 279 -10.81 23.16 6.15
N ALA A 280 -11.80 22.85 5.31
CA ALA A 280 -13.19 23.22 5.53
C ALA A 280 -14.01 22.17 6.30
N LEU A 281 -13.58 20.91 6.30
CA LEU A 281 -14.37 19.75 6.78
C LEU A 281 -13.55 19.00 7.83
N ASP A 282 -13.87 19.21 9.09
CA ASP A 282 -13.17 18.66 10.24
C ASP A 282 -13.21 17.11 10.25
N GLY A 283 -12.06 16.49 10.04
CA GLY A 283 -11.80 15.04 10.16
C GLY A 283 -12.31 14.14 9.03
N TRP A 284 -12.99 14.66 7.97
CA TRP A 284 -13.51 13.84 6.87
C TRP A 284 -13.28 14.40 5.45
N GLY A 285 -12.60 15.53 5.35
CA GLY A 285 -12.28 16.18 4.09
C GLY A 285 -11.47 15.31 3.12
N ALA A 286 -10.51 14.54 3.64
CA ALA A 286 -9.72 13.60 2.87
C ALA A 286 -10.58 12.46 2.27
N GLN A 287 -11.54 11.93 3.03
CA GLN A 287 -12.44 10.86 2.61
C GLN A 287 -13.41 11.33 1.52
N LEU A 288 -13.95 12.54 1.66
CA LEU A 288 -14.81 13.15 0.64
C LEU A 288 -14.03 13.41 -0.67
N THR A 289 -12.77 13.79 -0.58
CA THR A 289 -11.96 14.09 -1.75
C THR A 289 -11.05 12.94 -2.17
N ALA A 290 -11.28 11.74 -1.68
CA ALA A 290 -10.49 10.55 -1.99
C ALA A 290 -10.30 10.29 -3.51
N PRO A 291 -11.30 10.47 -4.40
CA PRO A 291 -11.07 10.35 -5.83
C PRO A 291 -10.08 11.40 -6.39
N LEU A 292 -10.08 12.63 -5.83
CA LEU A 292 -9.14 13.68 -6.22
C LEU A 292 -7.73 13.34 -5.74
N LEU A 293 -7.58 12.88 -4.50
CA LEU A 293 -6.30 12.41 -3.96
C LEU A 293 -5.73 11.27 -4.82
N ALA A 294 -6.55 10.27 -5.14
CA ALA A 294 -6.16 9.16 -6.00
C ALA A 294 -5.73 9.65 -7.40
N TYR A 295 -6.50 10.56 -8.01
CA TYR A 295 -6.18 11.12 -9.32
C TYR A 295 -4.82 11.84 -9.30
N ALA A 296 -4.58 12.69 -8.32
CA ALA A 296 -3.32 13.41 -8.17
C ALA A 296 -2.12 12.46 -8.03
N LEU A 297 -2.23 11.42 -7.19
CA LEU A 297 -1.17 10.42 -6.99
C LEU A 297 -0.92 9.58 -8.25
N ILE A 298 -1.97 9.19 -8.99
CA ILE A 298 -1.86 8.45 -10.24
C ILE A 298 -1.24 9.33 -11.33
N TRP A 299 -1.65 10.61 -11.42
CA TRP A 299 -1.01 11.55 -12.33
C TRP A 299 0.48 11.71 -12.01
N PHE A 300 0.83 11.92 -10.75
CA PHE A 300 2.22 12.04 -10.31
C PHE A 300 3.03 10.80 -10.69
N GLY A 301 2.49 9.61 -10.43
CA GLY A 301 3.08 8.35 -10.86
C GLY A 301 3.18 8.17 -12.38
N SER A 302 2.37 8.89 -13.17
CA SER A 302 2.44 8.82 -14.64
C SER A 302 3.55 9.69 -15.24
N VAL A 303 3.96 10.76 -14.54
CA VAL A 303 4.95 11.74 -15.02
C VAL A 303 6.32 11.55 -14.39
N LEU A 304 6.41 10.90 -13.25
CA LEU A 304 7.65 10.72 -12.50
C LEU A 304 8.63 9.84 -13.29
N PRO A 305 9.82 10.39 -13.69
CA PRO A 305 10.86 9.58 -14.31
C PRO A 305 11.48 8.68 -13.25
N ILE A 306 11.51 7.37 -13.50
CA ILE A 306 12.14 6.42 -12.58
C ILE A 306 13.17 5.54 -13.25
N PRO A 307 14.29 5.26 -12.53
CA PRO A 307 15.26 4.25 -12.92
C PRO A 307 14.60 2.88 -13.15
N GLY A 308 15.10 2.13 -14.12
CA GLY A 308 14.56 0.81 -14.44
C GLY A 308 14.57 -0.16 -13.27
N LEU A 309 15.48 0.02 -12.32
CA LEU A 309 15.59 -0.77 -11.10
C LEU A 309 14.34 -0.61 -10.21
N LEU A 310 13.96 0.62 -9.85
CA LEU A 310 12.78 0.90 -9.03
C LEU A 310 11.46 0.54 -9.74
N ARG A 311 11.46 0.56 -11.07
CA ARG A 311 10.29 0.12 -11.84
C ARG A 311 10.06 -1.38 -11.76
N ARG A 312 11.15 -2.18 -11.67
CA ARG A 312 11.11 -3.64 -11.65
C ARG A 312 11.01 -4.23 -10.24
N HIS A 313 11.40 -3.47 -9.22
CA HIS A 313 11.51 -3.91 -7.83
C HIS A 313 10.70 -2.99 -6.93
N ASP A 314 9.65 -3.50 -6.33
CA ASP A 314 8.79 -2.76 -5.38
C ASP A 314 9.22 -3.12 -3.95
N VAL A 315 10.19 -2.39 -3.44
CA VAL A 315 10.70 -2.57 -2.07
C VAL A 315 9.90 -1.78 -1.02
N SER A 316 8.87 -1.02 -1.45
CA SER A 316 8.10 -0.16 -0.55
C SER A 316 7.42 -0.93 0.58
N TYR A 317 6.95 -2.15 0.30
CA TYR A 317 6.32 -2.99 1.30
C TYR A 317 7.32 -3.47 2.36
N GLY A 318 8.50 -3.92 1.94
CA GLY A 318 9.57 -4.27 2.88
C GLY A 318 10.00 -3.09 3.77
N ILE A 319 10.13 -1.87 3.20
CA ILE A 319 10.41 -0.68 4.01
C ILE A 319 9.28 -0.44 5.01
N TYR A 320 8.02 -0.53 4.58
CA TYR A 320 6.86 -0.30 5.44
C TYR A 320 6.83 -1.22 6.66
N ILE A 321 7.11 -2.52 6.48
CA ILE A 321 7.03 -3.51 7.58
C ILE A 321 8.28 -3.59 8.45
N TYR A 322 9.48 -3.19 7.95
CA TYR A 322 10.74 -3.30 8.71
C TYR A 322 11.25 -1.97 9.28
N ALA A 323 10.76 -0.82 8.82
CA ALA A 323 11.26 0.48 9.29
C ALA A 323 11.02 0.67 10.79
N PHE A 324 9.80 0.41 11.27
CA PHE A 324 9.45 0.61 12.68
C PHE A 324 10.32 -0.23 13.64
N PRO A 325 10.48 -1.57 13.47
CA PRO A 325 11.37 -2.36 14.31
C PRO A 325 12.83 -1.89 14.26
N VAL A 326 13.33 -1.45 13.10
CA VAL A 326 14.67 -0.88 12.98
C VAL A 326 14.79 0.42 13.78
N GLN A 327 13.80 1.30 13.69
CA GLN A 327 13.75 2.53 14.47
C GLN A 327 13.71 2.25 15.99
N GLN A 328 12.95 1.25 16.42
CA GLN A 328 12.91 0.83 17.81
C GLN A 328 14.26 0.25 18.29
N LEU A 329 14.95 -0.54 17.46
CA LEU A 329 16.29 -1.03 17.78
C LEU A 329 17.30 0.12 17.90
N LEU A 330 17.19 1.15 17.06
CA LEU A 330 18.00 2.36 17.20
C LEU A 330 17.69 3.11 18.50
N ALA A 331 16.42 3.18 18.92
CA ALA A 331 16.04 3.77 20.19
C ALA A 331 16.61 2.98 21.38
N VAL A 332 16.53 1.63 21.35
CA VAL A 332 17.17 0.74 22.33
C VAL A 332 18.68 0.95 22.39
N ALA A 333 19.33 1.21 21.25
CA ALA A 333 20.77 1.52 21.16
C ALA A 333 21.11 2.97 21.60
N GLY A 334 20.14 3.75 22.13
CA GLY A 334 20.36 5.11 22.60
C GLY A 334 20.40 6.19 21.53
N ALA A 335 20.04 5.87 20.27
CA ALA A 335 20.11 6.80 19.15
C ALA A 335 18.97 7.84 19.14
N SER A 336 18.01 7.81 20.07
CA SER A 336 16.85 8.72 20.13
C SER A 336 17.24 10.21 20.24
N THR A 337 18.44 10.51 20.70
CA THR A 337 18.98 11.87 20.85
C THR A 337 19.52 12.45 19.54
N LEU A 338 19.75 11.63 18.51
CA LEU A 338 20.26 12.09 17.22
C LEU A 338 19.33 13.13 16.59
N PRO A 339 19.86 14.08 15.78
CA PRO A 339 19.03 14.94 14.95
C PRO A 339 18.07 14.11 14.08
N LEU A 340 16.84 14.60 13.92
CA LEU A 340 15.74 13.86 13.28
C LEU A 340 16.12 13.25 11.92
N LEU A 341 16.69 14.05 11.03
CA LEU A 341 17.10 13.60 9.70
C LEU A 341 18.27 12.60 9.73
N VAL A 342 19.15 12.67 10.73
CA VAL A 342 20.23 11.71 10.91
C VAL A 342 19.66 10.37 11.37
N PHE A 343 18.70 10.39 12.31
CA PHE A 343 17.98 9.19 12.74
C PHE A 343 17.23 8.54 11.56
N ASP A 344 16.49 9.33 10.77
CA ASP A 344 15.79 8.87 9.57
C ASP A 344 16.73 8.23 8.55
N ALA A 345 17.85 8.91 8.23
CA ALA A 345 18.83 8.41 7.28
C ALA A 345 19.46 7.09 7.76
N THR A 346 19.77 6.98 9.05
CA THR A 346 20.30 5.78 9.66
C THR A 346 19.28 4.65 9.63
N ALA A 347 18.04 4.94 10.05
CA ALA A 347 16.94 3.96 10.00
C ALA A 347 16.68 3.47 8.57
N LEU A 348 16.64 4.38 7.61
CA LEU A 348 16.45 4.03 6.20
C LEU A 348 17.60 3.19 5.66
N ALA A 349 18.86 3.56 5.95
CA ALA A 349 20.05 2.83 5.53
C ALA A 349 20.06 1.39 6.04
N LEU A 350 19.62 1.16 7.28
CA LEU A 350 19.50 -0.18 7.87
C LEU A 350 18.27 -0.95 7.37
N THR A 351 17.17 -0.25 7.06
CA THR A 351 15.93 -0.88 6.59
C THR A 351 16.01 -1.31 5.13
N VAL A 352 16.68 -0.56 4.27
CA VAL A 352 16.77 -0.86 2.83
C VAL A 352 17.33 -2.26 2.53
N PRO A 353 18.42 -2.72 3.14
CA PRO A 353 18.89 -4.09 2.94
C PRO A 353 17.87 -5.16 3.31
N LEU A 354 17.16 -4.98 4.44
CA LEU A 354 16.10 -5.89 4.88
C LEU A 354 14.92 -5.90 3.89
N ALA A 355 14.51 -4.73 3.41
CA ALA A 355 13.45 -4.61 2.42
C ALA A 355 13.84 -5.25 1.07
N VAL A 356 15.07 -5.08 0.63
CA VAL A 356 15.59 -5.73 -0.60
C VAL A 356 15.64 -7.25 -0.42
N ALA A 357 16.12 -7.73 0.72
CA ALA A 357 16.14 -9.16 1.04
C ALA A 357 14.72 -9.74 1.06
N SER A 358 13.77 -9.08 1.74
CA SER A 358 12.36 -9.46 1.76
C SER A 358 11.78 -9.56 0.33
N TRP A 359 12.01 -8.53 -0.49
CA TRP A 359 11.56 -8.53 -1.88
C TRP A 359 12.12 -9.70 -2.68
N LEU A 360 13.42 -9.93 -2.63
CA LEU A 360 14.09 -10.93 -3.45
C LEU A 360 13.78 -12.36 -3.01
N VAL A 361 13.73 -12.61 -1.69
CA VAL A 361 13.67 -13.95 -1.11
C VAL A 361 12.23 -14.37 -0.79
N VAL A 362 11.34 -13.42 -0.45
CA VAL A 362 9.98 -13.74 0.03
C VAL A 362 8.91 -13.24 -0.95
N GLU A 363 8.82 -11.92 -1.16
CA GLU A 363 7.70 -11.30 -1.88
C GLU A 363 7.66 -11.71 -3.36
N ARG A 364 8.76 -11.52 -4.06
CA ARG A 364 8.87 -11.82 -5.50
C ARG A 364 8.65 -13.31 -5.81
N PRO A 365 9.23 -14.28 -5.08
CA PRO A 365 8.91 -15.71 -5.24
C PRO A 365 7.44 -16.03 -5.02
N ALA A 366 6.84 -15.53 -3.92
CA ALA A 366 5.44 -15.76 -3.60
C ALA A 366 4.49 -15.24 -4.71
N MET A 367 4.74 -14.03 -5.19
CA MET A 367 3.95 -13.46 -6.29
C MET A 367 4.16 -14.20 -7.61
N ARG A 368 5.34 -14.73 -7.88
CA ARG A 368 5.60 -15.56 -9.07
C ARG A 368 4.85 -16.89 -8.99
N TRP A 369 4.88 -17.53 -7.81
CA TRP A 369 4.11 -18.75 -7.56
C TRP A 369 2.61 -18.50 -7.78
N ALA A 370 2.05 -17.45 -7.19
CA ALA A 370 0.64 -17.09 -7.35
C ALA A 370 0.24 -16.90 -8.81
N ARG A 371 1.09 -16.26 -9.62
CA ARG A 371 0.82 -16.08 -11.06
C ARG A 371 0.81 -17.42 -11.80
N ARG A 372 1.75 -18.32 -11.50
CA ARG A 372 1.83 -19.64 -12.16
C ARG A 372 0.64 -20.52 -11.82
N SER A 373 0.22 -20.54 -10.55
CA SER A 373 -0.89 -21.36 -10.08
C SER A 373 -2.27 -20.88 -10.55
N THR A 374 -2.38 -19.62 -11.00
CA THR A 374 -3.66 -19.06 -11.46
C THR A 374 -3.75 -18.89 -12.97
N THR A 375 -2.67 -19.12 -13.72
CA THR A 375 -2.70 -19.13 -15.19
C THR A 375 -3.25 -20.47 -15.68
N PRO A 376 -4.33 -20.51 -16.50
CA PRO A 376 -4.80 -21.75 -17.08
C PRO A 376 -3.66 -22.42 -17.85
N GLN A 377 -3.36 -23.68 -17.53
CA GLN A 377 -2.51 -24.50 -18.39
C GLN A 377 -3.23 -24.63 -19.73
N ARG A 378 -2.61 -24.14 -20.80
CA ARG A 378 -3.08 -24.44 -22.15
C ARG A 378 -2.85 -25.94 -22.34
N ALA A 379 -3.97 -26.70 -22.28
CA ALA A 379 -4.03 -28.09 -22.73
C ALA A 379 -3.85 -28.15 -24.24
#